data_8e2df741f4a44e2e12fa70ca151ee23a
#
_entry.id   8e2df741f4a44e2e12fa70ca151ee23a
#
_cell.length_a   1.000
_cell.length_b   1.000
_cell.length_c   1.000
_cell.angle_alpha   90.00
_cell.angle_beta   90.00
_cell.angle_gamma   90.00
#
_symmetry.space_group_name_H-M   'P 1'
#
loop_
_entity.id
_entity.type
_entity.pdbx_description
1 polymer ?
#
loop_
_entity_poly.entity_id
_entity_poly.type
_entity_poly.pdbx_seq_one_letter_code
_entity_poly.pdbx_strand_id
1 'polypeptide(L)'
;MTDEVQSERFIQGSATIVPVRDLAATVVFYVDVLGFEKRELSEDGSFGLVACGEVGVMLVRCDDDGALTATARNISVYVWVDGVDAYYEALKPRLIGLPQGRVRPPFNQPCGTGELHVRDPSGCLLFFGGGTTS
;
A
#
# COMPACT_ATOMS: atom_id res chain seq x y z
N MET A 1 24.47 3.86 -34.67
CA MET A 1 24.62 3.72 -33.20
C MET A 1 23.34 4.20 -32.52
N THR A 2 22.82 3.41 -31.65
CA THR A 2 21.59 3.73 -30.94
C THR A 2 21.94 4.32 -29.59
N ASP A 3 21.35 5.45 -29.27
CA ASP A 3 21.51 6.05 -27.94
C ASP A 3 20.54 5.39 -26.97
N GLU A 4 21.07 4.74 -25.96
CA GLU A 4 20.24 4.15 -24.90
C GLU A 4 19.90 5.23 -23.87
N VAL A 5 18.64 5.23 -23.43
CA VAL A 5 18.22 6.03 -22.32
C VAL A 5 18.56 5.29 -21.02
N GLN A 6 19.36 5.90 -20.19
CA GLN A 6 19.69 5.35 -18.88
C GLN A 6 18.69 5.90 -17.86
N SER A 7 17.53 5.27 -17.81
CA SER A 7 16.40 5.75 -17.01
C SER A 7 16.73 5.90 -15.52
N GLU A 8 17.58 5.01 -14.98
CA GLU A 8 17.94 5.07 -13.56
C GLU A 8 18.65 6.35 -13.15
N ARG A 9 19.17 7.11 -14.13
CA ARG A 9 19.78 8.42 -13.85
C ARG A 9 18.75 9.51 -13.57
N PHE A 10 17.51 9.29 -13.97
CA PHE A 10 16.43 10.29 -13.92
C PHE A 10 15.31 9.90 -12.97
N ILE A 11 14.98 8.62 -12.91
CA ILE A 11 13.86 8.15 -12.12
C ILE A 11 14.21 8.16 -10.64
N GLN A 12 13.37 8.81 -9.82
CA GLN A 12 13.59 8.96 -8.38
C GLN A 12 12.74 8.03 -7.55
N GLY A 13 11.70 7.47 -8.13
CA GLY A 13 10.80 6.56 -7.41
C GLY A 13 9.48 6.43 -8.13
N SER A 14 8.51 5.84 -7.47
CA SER A 14 7.18 5.68 -8.03
C SER A 14 6.13 5.76 -6.94
N ALA A 15 4.91 6.03 -7.34
CA ALA A 15 3.75 5.95 -6.46
C ALA A 15 2.60 5.29 -7.19
N THR A 16 1.86 4.45 -6.48
CA THR A 16 0.61 3.90 -6.99
C THR A 16 -0.50 4.89 -6.68
N ILE A 17 -1.30 5.22 -7.69
CA ILE A 17 -2.42 6.16 -7.52
C ILE A 17 -3.66 5.35 -7.15
N VAL A 18 -4.25 5.67 -6.00
CA VAL A 18 -5.40 4.95 -5.44
C VAL A 18 -6.52 5.95 -5.15
N PRO A 19 -7.69 5.79 -5.78
CA PRO A 19 -8.85 6.59 -5.43
C PRO A 19 -9.39 6.18 -4.07
N VAL A 20 -9.73 7.17 -3.25
CA VAL A 20 -10.21 6.94 -1.88
C VAL A 20 -11.39 7.87 -1.60
N ARG A 21 -12.37 7.40 -0.84
CA ARG A 21 -13.51 8.23 -0.48
C ARG A 21 -13.16 9.20 0.65
N ASP A 22 -12.55 8.68 1.71
CA ASP A 22 -12.17 9.47 2.88
C ASP A 22 -10.65 9.61 2.90
N LEU A 23 -10.16 10.72 2.37
CA LEU A 23 -8.72 10.96 2.28
C LEU A 23 -8.08 11.02 3.66
N ALA A 24 -8.66 11.77 4.58
CA ALA A 24 -8.07 11.96 5.90
C ALA A 24 -7.95 10.63 6.66
N ALA A 25 -9.01 9.83 6.69
CA ALA A 25 -9.00 8.54 7.36
C ALA A 25 -8.00 7.58 6.72
N THR A 26 -7.87 7.63 5.39
CA THR A 26 -6.93 6.75 4.68
C THR A 26 -5.49 7.14 4.96
N VAL A 27 -5.18 8.43 4.98
CA VAL A 27 -3.84 8.91 5.36
C VAL A 27 -3.48 8.45 6.77
N VAL A 28 -4.41 8.61 7.72
CA VAL A 28 -4.21 8.17 9.10
C VAL A 28 -3.91 6.67 9.17
N PHE A 29 -4.62 5.85 8.38
CA PHE A 29 -4.38 4.42 8.32
C PHE A 29 -2.95 4.09 7.87
N TYR A 30 -2.51 4.70 6.78
CA TYR A 30 -1.15 4.45 6.29
C TYR A 30 -0.08 4.88 7.28
N VAL A 31 -0.29 6.01 7.96
CA VAL A 31 0.68 6.53 8.93
C VAL A 31 0.63 5.76 10.25
N ASP A 32 -0.55 5.63 10.85
CA ASP A 32 -0.68 5.11 12.20
C ASP A 32 -0.67 3.59 12.25
N VAL A 33 -1.21 2.91 11.24
CA VAL A 33 -1.27 1.44 11.20
C VAL A 33 -0.06 0.86 10.49
N LEU A 34 0.25 1.34 9.28
CA LEU A 34 1.33 0.77 8.48
C LEU A 34 2.68 1.43 8.70
N GLY A 35 2.75 2.55 9.41
CA GLY A 35 4.00 3.21 9.69
C GLY A 35 4.60 3.97 8.53
N PHE A 36 3.78 4.33 7.54
CA PHE A 36 4.21 5.16 6.43
C PHE A 36 4.37 6.60 6.89
N GLU A 37 5.09 7.38 6.12
CA GLU A 37 5.28 8.81 6.36
C GLU A 37 4.35 9.61 5.47
N LYS A 38 3.67 10.61 6.06
CA LYS A 38 2.87 11.55 5.27
C LYS A 38 3.85 12.57 4.64
N ARG A 39 3.98 12.52 3.34
CA ARG A 39 4.89 13.42 2.62
C ARG A 39 4.21 14.64 2.07
N GLU A 40 2.93 14.52 1.68
CA GLU A 40 2.21 15.62 1.10
C GLU A 40 0.73 15.46 1.38
N LEU A 41 0.04 16.56 1.62
CA LEU A 41 -1.41 16.59 1.75
C LEU A 41 -1.86 17.92 1.16
N SER A 42 -2.72 17.86 0.12
CA SER A 42 -3.21 19.06 -0.52
C SER A 42 -4.10 19.87 0.43
N GLU A 43 -4.04 21.19 0.30
CA GLU A 43 -4.84 22.08 1.14
C GLU A 43 -6.35 21.89 0.91
N ASP A 44 -6.75 21.56 -0.32
CA ASP A 44 -8.15 21.38 -0.68
C ASP A 44 -8.69 19.96 -0.38
N GLY A 45 -7.86 19.08 0.16
CA GLY A 45 -8.27 17.72 0.48
C GLY A 45 -8.45 16.80 -0.72
N SER A 46 -7.87 17.14 -1.88
CA SER A 46 -8.05 16.38 -3.11
C SER A 46 -7.05 15.21 -3.22
N PHE A 47 -5.87 15.33 -2.64
CA PHE A 47 -4.91 14.23 -2.67
C PHE A 47 -3.94 14.27 -1.49
N GLY A 48 -3.33 13.13 -1.24
CA GLY A 48 -2.25 13.00 -0.26
C GLY A 48 -1.24 11.97 -0.74
N LEU A 49 0.02 12.17 -0.40
CA LEU A 49 1.09 11.22 -0.68
C LEU A 49 1.64 10.66 0.62
N VAL A 50 1.57 9.36 0.76
CA VAL A 50 2.18 8.62 1.86
C VAL A 50 3.28 7.73 1.29
N ALA A 51 4.34 7.53 2.04
CA ALA A 51 5.47 6.76 1.52
C ALA A 51 6.25 6.10 2.64
N CYS A 52 6.92 5.02 2.29
CA CYS A 52 7.91 4.36 3.13
C CYS A 52 9.13 4.10 2.24
N GLY A 53 10.21 4.84 2.45
CA GLY A 53 11.35 4.80 1.55
C GLY A 53 10.93 5.17 0.13
N GLU A 54 11.17 4.26 -0.82
CA GLU A 54 10.84 4.48 -2.22
C GLU A 54 9.43 4.01 -2.59
N VAL A 55 8.71 3.41 -1.65
CA VAL A 55 7.34 2.95 -1.87
C VAL A 55 6.39 4.10 -1.58
N GLY A 56 5.73 4.59 -2.62
CA GLY A 56 4.77 5.68 -2.49
C GLY A 56 3.36 5.23 -2.85
N VAL A 57 2.38 5.80 -2.16
CA VAL A 57 0.97 5.65 -2.49
C VAL A 57 0.35 7.03 -2.54
N MET A 58 -0.15 7.40 -3.72
CA MET A 58 -0.82 8.69 -3.90
C MET A 58 -2.32 8.46 -3.80
N LEU A 59 -2.90 8.99 -2.74
CA LEU A 59 -4.32 8.84 -2.45
C LEU A 59 -5.06 10.01 -3.07
N VAL A 60 -6.04 9.74 -3.93
CA VAL A 60 -6.79 10.78 -4.64
C VAL A 60 -8.25 10.66 -4.25
N ARG A 61 -8.81 11.75 -3.74
CA ARG A 61 -10.21 11.75 -3.33
C ARG A 61 -11.13 11.46 -4.52
N CYS A 62 -12.06 10.55 -4.31
CA CYS A 62 -13.00 10.12 -5.34
C CYS A 62 -14.36 9.84 -4.69
N ASP A 63 -15.42 10.39 -5.26
CA ASP A 63 -16.77 10.19 -4.75
C ASP A 63 -17.61 9.24 -5.63
N ASP A 64 -17.00 8.67 -6.67
CA ASP A 64 -17.66 7.74 -7.58
C ASP A 64 -17.59 6.31 -7.05
N ASP A 65 -18.72 5.77 -6.61
CA ASP A 65 -18.82 4.42 -6.07
C ASP A 65 -18.33 3.35 -7.06
N GLY A 66 -18.63 3.53 -8.34
CA GLY A 66 -18.21 2.60 -9.38
C GLY A 66 -16.70 2.52 -9.51
N ALA A 67 -16.04 3.69 -9.51
CA ALA A 67 -14.59 3.78 -9.59
C ALA A 67 -13.94 3.18 -8.34
N LEU A 68 -14.48 3.46 -7.15
CA LEU A 68 -13.97 2.91 -5.90
C LEU A 68 -14.09 1.38 -5.86
N THR A 69 -15.24 0.84 -6.28
CA THR A 69 -15.47 -0.60 -6.34
C THR A 69 -14.53 -1.26 -7.34
N ALA A 70 -14.36 -0.67 -8.52
CA ALA A 70 -13.47 -1.20 -9.55
C ALA A 70 -12.03 -1.23 -9.07
N THR A 71 -11.59 -0.18 -8.36
CA THR A 71 -10.25 -0.13 -7.79
C THR A 71 -10.03 -1.22 -6.75
N ALA A 72 -11.00 -1.38 -5.83
CA ALA A 72 -10.90 -2.41 -4.79
C ALA A 72 -10.78 -3.82 -5.36
N ARG A 73 -11.37 -4.06 -6.53
CA ARG A 73 -11.33 -5.36 -7.20
C ARG A 73 -10.11 -5.59 -8.08
N ASN A 74 -9.56 -4.52 -8.65
CA ASN A 74 -8.60 -4.67 -9.75
C ASN A 74 -7.22 -4.07 -9.47
N ILE A 75 -7.10 -3.18 -8.50
CA ILE A 75 -5.84 -2.51 -8.20
C ILE A 75 -5.29 -3.02 -6.88
N SER A 76 -4.01 -3.36 -6.90
CA SER A 76 -3.28 -3.74 -5.69
C SER A 76 -1.89 -3.12 -5.71
N VAL A 77 -1.31 -3.03 -4.54
CA VAL A 77 0.06 -2.56 -4.37
C VAL A 77 0.86 -3.73 -3.82
N TYR A 78 1.91 -4.12 -4.52
CA TYR A 78 2.81 -5.17 -4.05
C TYR A 78 4.06 -4.53 -3.48
N VAL A 79 4.34 -4.81 -2.23
CA VAL A 79 5.50 -4.27 -1.51
C VAL A 79 6.40 -5.43 -1.12
N TRP A 80 7.66 -5.40 -1.58
CA TRP A 80 8.64 -6.38 -1.14
C TRP A 80 9.17 -6.00 0.22
N VAL A 81 9.14 -6.96 1.15
CA VAL A 81 9.64 -6.76 2.51
C VAL A 81 10.70 -7.81 2.83
N ASP A 82 11.62 -7.44 3.70
CA ASP A 82 12.64 -8.34 4.17
C ASP A 82 12.13 -9.02 5.45
N GLY A 83 11.64 -10.26 5.30
CA GLY A 83 11.09 -11.01 6.44
C GLY A 83 9.63 -10.66 6.73
N VAL A 84 8.70 -11.26 5.97
CA VAL A 84 7.28 -10.97 6.11
C VAL A 84 6.74 -11.32 7.51
N ASP A 85 7.25 -12.39 8.14
CA ASP A 85 6.81 -12.78 9.49
C ASP A 85 7.20 -11.72 10.53
N ALA A 86 8.43 -11.22 10.45
CA ALA A 86 8.91 -10.18 11.38
C ALA A 86 8.13 -8.88 11.17
N TYR A 87 7.85 -8.53 9.93
CA TYR A 87 7.06 -7.35 9.61
C TYR A 87 5.64 -7.47 10.18
N TYR A 88 5.01 -8.63 9.98
CA TYR A 88 3.69 -8.88 10.55
C TYR A 88 3.69 -8.77 12.08
N GLU A 89 4.66 -9.36 12.75
CA GLU A 89 4.74 -9.28 14.21
C GLU A 89 4.89 -7.82 14.68
N ALA A 90 5.64 -7.01 13.95
CA ALA A 90 5.78 -5.59 14.26
C ALA A 90 4.46 -4.81 14.09
N LEU A 91 3.66 -5.16 13.08
CA LEU A 91 2.39 -4.49 12.80
C LEU A 91 1.23 -5.03 13.61
N LYS A 92 1.32 -6.25 14.11
CA LYS A 92 0.20 -6.99 14.69
C LYS A 92 -0.60 -6.21 15.75
N PRO A 93 0.02 -5.49 16.70
CA PRO A 93 -0.75 -4.72 17.68
C PRO A 93 -1.66 -3.67 17.07
N ARG A 94 -1.28 -3.14 15.91
CA ARG A 94 -2.06 -2.12 15.18
C ARG A 94 -3.10 -2.74 14.25
N LEU A 95 -2.85 -3.97 13.78
CA LEU A 95 -3.77 -4.66 12.87
C LEU A 95 -4.94 -5.31 13.58
N ILE A 96 -4.76 -5.69 14.85
CA ILE A 96 -5.73 -6.49 15.59
C ILE A 96 -7.07 -5.77 15.76
N GLY A 97 -7.09 -4.44 15.73
CA GLY A 97 -8.31 -3.65 15.85
C GLY A 97 -9.08 -3.43 14.56
N LEU A 98 -8.55 -3.91 13.43
CA LEU A 98 -9.21 -3.71 12.16
C LEU A 98 -10.40 -4.65 12.00
N PRO A 99 -11.43 -4.23 11.23
CA PRO A 99 -12.57 -5.10 10.95
C PRO A 99 -12.17 -6.42 10.32
N GLN A 100 -12.98 -7.46 10.55
CA GLN A 100 -12.77 -8.77 9.96
C GLN A 100 -12.70 -8.66 8.43
N GLY A 101 -11.79 -9.42 7.81
CA GLY A 101 -11.60 -9.43 6.37
C GLY A 101 -10.61 -8.40 5.86
N ARG A 102 -10.12 -7.49 6.73
CA ARG A 102 -9.13 -6.50 6.34
C ARG A 102 -7.70 -7.03 6.32
N VAL A 103 -7.42 -8.08 7.09
CA VAL A 103 -6.07 -8.63 7.23
C VAL A 103 -6.11 -10.14 6.98
N ARG A 104 -5.22 -10.61 6.12
CA ARG A 104 -4.90 -12.02 6.01
C ARG A 104 -3.47 -12.21 6.50
N PRO A 105 -3.28 -12.91 7.65
CA PRO A 105 -1.95 -13.13 8.22
C PRO A 105 -1.01 -13.84 7.23
N PRO A 106 0.30 -13.79 7.47
CA PRO A 106 1.26 -14.38 6.54
C PRO A 106 0.96 -15.83 6.19
N PHE A 107 1.04 -16.12 4.89
CA PHE A 107 0.83 -17.46 4.34
C PHE A 107 1.77 -17.64 3.16
N ASN A 108 2.07 -18.88 2.82
CA ASN A 108 2.92 -19.17 1.68
C ASN A 108 2.09 -19.34 0.42
N GLN A 109 2.47 -18.62 -0.64
CA GLN A 109 1.90 -18.81 -1.97
C GLN A 109 2.47 -20.09 -2.59
N PRO A 110 1.74 -20.70 -3.56
CA PRO A 110 2.26 -21.86 -4.27
C PRO A 110 3.63 -21.65 -4.93
N CYS A 111 3.95 -20.40 -5.28
CA CYS A 111 5.25 -20.06 -5.85
C CYS A 111 6.37 -19.99 -4.80
N GLY A 112 6.07 -20.19 -3.52
CA GLY A 112 7.06 -20.18 -2.45
C GLY A 112 7.25 -18.84 -1.77
N THR A 113 6.55 -17.79 -2.20
CA THR A 113 6.64 -16.46 -1.58
C THR A 113 5.68 -16.36 -0.39
N GLY A 114 6.19 -15.93 0.76
CA GLY A 114 5.33 -15.61 1.90
C GLY A 114 4.69 -14.23 1.72
N GLU A 115 3.41 -14.10 2.03
CA GLU A 115 2.68 -12.85 1.85
C GLU A 115 1.76 -12.53 3.01
N LEU A 116 1.73 -11.27 3.39
CA LEU A 116 0.73 -10.67 4.27
C LEU A 116 -0.17 -9.79 3.41
N HIS A 117 -1.47 -9.92 3.56
CA HIS A 117 -2.43 -9.10 2.84
C HIS A 117 -3.16 -8.17 3.79
N VAL A 118 -3.22 -6.88 3.44
CA VAL A 118 -3.93 -5.86 4.22
C VAL A 118 -4.74 -5.00 3.26
N ARG A 119 -6.03 -4.80 3.56
CA ARG A 119 -6.86 -3.85 2.81
C ARG A 119 -6.87 -2.51 3.53
N ASP A 120 -6.66 -1.44 2.78
CA ASP A 120 -6.79 -0.09 3.34
C ASP A 120 -8.26 0.31 3.48
N PRO A 121 -8.59 1.48 4.08
CA PRO A 121 -9.98 1.88 4.26
C PRO A 121 -10.76 2.05 2.95
N SER A 122 -10.08 2.25 1.82
CA SER A 122 -10.74 2.37 0.51
C SER A 122 -11.01 1.01 -0.12
N GLY A 123 -10.49 -0.06 0.47
CA GLY A 123 -10.59 -1.42 -0.06
C GLY A 123 -9.43 -1.85 -0.94
N CYS A 124 -8.45 -0.98 -1.16
CA CYS A 124 -7.27 -1.33 -1.94
C CYS A 124 -6.47 -2.41 -1.21
N LEU A 125 -6.10 -3.46 -1.93
CA LEU A 125 -5.36 -4.59 -1.37
C LEU A 125 -3.85 -4.34 -1.45
N LEU A 126 -3.21 -4.41 -0.30
CA LEU A 126 -1.77 -4.30 -0.19
C LEU A 126 -1.20 -5.70 0.07
N PHE A 127 -0.25 -6.10 -0.77
CA PHE A 127 0.52 -7.33 -0.59
C PHE A 127 1.87 -6.96 -0.02
N PHE A 128 2.23 -7.57 1.10
CA PHE A 128 3.59 -7.45 1.64
C PHE A 128 4.22 -8.83 1.53
N GLY A 129 5.21 -8.98 0.66
CA GLY A 129 5.76 -10.28 0.33
C GLY A 129 7.27 -10.33 0.35
N GLY A 130 7.81 -11.51 0.66
CA GLY A 130 9.25 -11.74 0.65
C GLY A 130 9.62 -12.96 1.47
N GLY A 131 10.40 -13.86 0.86
CA GLY A 131 10.78 -15.11 1.49
C GLY A 131 9.57 -16.01 1.74
N THR A 132 9.77 -17.03 2.56
CA THR A 132 8.71 -17.94 2.98
C THR A 132 8.38 -17.71 4.44
N THR A 133 7.13 -17.95 4.81
CA THR A 133 6.74 -17.95 6.22
C THR A 133 7.11 -19.28 6.85
N SER A 134 7.37 -19.26 8.14
CA SER A 134 7.64 -20.47 8.92
C SER A 134 6.39 -21.02 9.56
#